data_9e3fb0e8cb5700cc5f386aeff8351cc5
#
_entry.id   9e3fb0e8cb5700cc5f386aeff8351cc5
#
_cell.length_a   1.000
_cell.length_b   1.000
_cell.length_c   1.000
_cell.angle_alpha   90.00
_cell.angle_beta   90.00
_cell.angle_gamma   90.00
#
_symmetry.space_group_name_H-M   'P 1'
#
loop_
_entity.id
_entity.type
_entity.pdbx_description
1 polymer ?
#
loop_
_entity_poly.entity_id
_entity_poly.type
_entity_poly.pdbx_seq_one_letter_code
_entity_poly.pdbx_strand_id
1 'polypeptide(L)'
;ASTVLLIRDFQDSIEVFMIKRAAATNFGNAWVFPGGKVDVEDIHHSEENSYLLAAIRECFEESGVLIAQNNSGIIYSPDSQGDLDLLKKYQKKINDRKLNFHNFLDELNLKPAFSKLNFFSHWVTPKTEKKRYSTKFFLAQFPKNQLAVHDGYEGVESVWIAPKEALRLYSEGKFPIILPTIKSLEELKNFNCSKDLMEKNFKNEFLGNSN
;
A
#
# COMPACT_ATOMS: atom_id res chain seq x y z
N ALA A 1 -9.43 -2.59 7.69
CA ALA A 1 -8.75 -2.02 6.53
C ALA A 1 -7.24 -2.27 6.61
N SER A 2 -6.59 -2.32 5.46
CA SER A 2 -5.15 -2.52 5.32
C SER A 2 -4.56 -1.53 4.35
N THR A 3 -3.33 -1.11 4.60
CA THR A 3 -2.62 -0.11 3.79
C THR A 3 -1.14 -0.52 3.64
N VAL A 4 -0.58 -0.32 2.46
CA VAL A 4 0.84 -0.63 2.18
C VAL A 4 1.62 0.64 1.94
N LEU A 5 2.70 0.81 2.69
CA LEU A 5 3.75 1.78 2.42
C LEU A 5 4.77 1.12 1.50
N LEU A 6 4.64 1.30 0.20
CA LEU A 6 5.63 0.84 -0.78
C LEU A 6 6.84 1.75 -0.72
N ILE A 7 8.01 1.16 -0.46
CA ILE A 7 9.27 1.89 -0.26
C ILE A 7 10.28 1.49 -1.32
N ARG A 8 11.03 2.45 -1.82
CA ARG A 8 12.22 2.23 -2.65
C ARG A 8 13.37 3.12 -2.21
N ASP A 9 14.58 2.70 -2.49
CA ASP A 9 15.75 3.57 -2.40
C ASP A 9 15.84 4.45 -3.66
N PHE A 10 16.12 5.73 -3.46
CA PHE A 10 16.35 6.68 -4.55
C PHE A 10 17.42 7.68 -4.12
N GLN A 11 18.54 7.71 -4.84
CA GLN A 11 19.72 8.49 -4.47
C GLN A 11 20.15 8.18 -3.02
N ASP A 12 20.31 9.19 -2.19
CA ASP A 12 20.73 9.06 -0.77
C ASP A 12 19.53 9.07 0.21
N SER A 13 18.35 8.66 -0.24
CA SER A 13 17.10 8.71 0.53
C SER A 13 16.18 7.56 0.16
N ILE A 14 15.11 7.41 0.95
CA ILE A 14 13.97 6.56 0.57
C ILE A 14 12.88 7.42 -0.08
N GLU A 15 12.13 6.80 -0.98
CA GLU A 15 10.85 7.31 -1.47
C GLU A 15 9.73 6.35 -1.11
N VAL A 16 8.54 6.89 -0.89
CA VAL A 16 7.31 6.14 -0.69
C VAL A 16 6.33 6.45 -1.81
N PHE A 17 5.63 5.42 -2.28
CA PHE A 17 4.60 5.57 -3.29
C PHE A 17 3.30 6.09 -2.67
N MET A 18 2.74 7.12 -3.26
CA MET A 18 1.48 7.73 -2.82
C MET A 18 0.53 7.96 -3.98
N ILE A 19 -0.75 7.88 -3.68
CA ILE A 19 -1.86 8.05 -4.63
C ILE A 19 -2.73 9.20 -4.15
N LYS A 20 -3.13 10.08 -5.06
CA LYS A 20 -4.12 11.13 -4.80
C LYS A 20 -5.51 10.57 -5.06
N ARG A 21 -6.36 10.59 -4.06
CA ARG A 21 -7.73 10.08 -4.15
C ARG A 21 -8.60 10.99 -5.01
N ALA A 22 -9.50 10.39 -5.79
CA ALA A 22 -10.51 11.12 -6.53
C ALA A 22 -11.40 11.95 -5.57
N ALA A 23 -11.80 13.14 -6.00
CA ALA A 23 -12.54 14.10 -5.15
C ALA A 23 -13.86 13.55 -4.58
N ALA A 24 -14.51 12.62 -5.29
CA ALA A 24 -15.78 12.01 -4.87
C ALA A 24 -15.64 10.87 -3.83
N THR A 25 -14.42 10.50 -3.45
CA THR A 25 -14.15 9.41 -2.50
C THR A 25 -14.05 9.94 -1.06
N ASN A 26 -14.06 9.01 -0.08
CA ASN A 26 -13.69 9.36 1.29
C ASN A 26 -12.28 9.94 1.33
N PHE A 27 -12.06 11.06 2.01
CA PHE A 27 -10.81 11.82 2.00
C PHE A 27 -10.39 12.27 0.58
N GLY A 28 -11.38 12.65 -0.27
CA GLY A 28 -11.12 13.11 -1.64
C GLY A 28 -10.06 14.22 -1.70
N ASN A 29 -9.26 14.19 -2.76
CA ASN A 29 -8.08 15.04 -2.99
C ASN A 29 -6.91 14.84 -2.03
N ALA A 30 -7.02 14.00 -0.99
CA ALA A 30 -5.89 13.69 -0.12
C ALA A 30 -4.94 12.68 -0.79
N TRP A 31 -3.66 12.83 -0.51
CA TRP A 31 -2.64 11.85 -0.83
C TRP A 31 -2.59 10.77 0.25
N VAL A 32 -2.64 9.52 -0.16
CA VAL A 32 -2.66 8.34 0.71
C VAL A 32 -1.72 7.27 0.19
N PHE A 33 -1.40 6.30 1.04
CA PHE A 33 -0.77 5.06 0.58
C PHE A 33 -1.83 4.11 0.00
N PRO A 34 -1.48 3.22 -0.95
CA PRO A 34 -2.40 2.19 -1.44
C PRO A 34 -3.03 1.38 -0.31
N GLY A 35 -4.33 1.16 -0.37
CA GLY A 35 -5.02 0.37 0.64
C GLY A 35 -6.52 0.59 0.73
N GLY A 36 -7.20 -0.39 1.32
CA GLY A 36 -8.65 -0.37 1.43
C GLY A 36 -9.19 -1.31 2.50
N LYS A 37 -10.40 -1.79 2.30
CA LYS A 37 -11.10 -2.66 3.25
C LYS A 37 -10.62 -4.11 3.13
N VAL A 38 -10.70 -4.84 4.22
CA VAL A 38 -10.65 -6.30 4.18
C VAL A 38 -12.02 -6.78 3.68
N ASP A 39 -12.05 -7.39 2.52
CA ASP A 39 -13.24 -7.95 1.92
C ASP A 39 -13.44 -9.43 2.31
N VAL A 40 -14.61 -10.00 1.98
CA VAL A 40 -14.92 -11.39 2.30
C VAL A 40 -13.93 -12.36 1.64
N GLU A 41 -13.46 -12.03 0.45
CA GLU A 41 -12.46 -12.83 -0.28
C GLU A 41 -11.07 -12.80 0.35
N ASP A 42 -10.76 -11.82 1.22
CA ASP A 42 -9.49 -11.76 1.94
C ASP A 42 -9.49 -12.62 3.22
N ILE A 43 -10.62 -13.20 3.61
CA ILE A 43 -10.71 -13.99 4.84
C ILE A 43 -9.82 -15.22 4.75
N HIS A 44 -8.85 -15.29 5.64
CA HIS A 44 -7.86 -16.36 5.72
C HIS A 44 -7.93 -17.06 7.08
N HIS A 45 -7.18 -18.17 7.26
CA HIS A 45 -7.14 -18.94 8.50
C HIS A 45 -6.77 -18.14 9.75
N SER A 46 -6.06 -17.02 9.61
CA SER A 46 -5.80 -16.07 10.70
C SER A 46 -6.26 -14.68 10.33
N GLU A 47 -6.68 -13.91 11.34
CA GLU A 47 -7.03 -12.50 11.17
C GLU A 47 -5.87 -11.69 10.59
N GLU A 48 -4.64 -11.97 11.03
CA GLU A 48 -3.44 -11.30 10.54
C GLU A 48 -3.25 -11.53 9.03
N ASN A 49 -3.35 -12.78 8.58
CA ASN A 49 -3.24 -13.11 7.15
C ASN A 49 -4.34 -12.47 6.32
N SER A 50 -5.55 -12.29 6.86
CA SER A 50 -6.62 -11.56 6.19
C SER A 50 -6.27 -10.09 5.95
N TYR A 51 -5.63 -9.43 6.93
CA TYR A 51 -5.13 -8.07 6.74
C TYR A 51 -3.97 -8.00 5.74
N LEU A 52 -3.05 -8.97 5.78
CA LEU A 52 -1.92 -9.05 4.84
C LEU A 52 -2.40 -9.28 3.41
N LEU A 53 -3.40 -10.17 3.23
CA LEU A 53 -3.97 -10.44 1.90
C LEU A 53 -4.69 -9.21 1.34
N ALA A 54 -5.53 -8.57 2.15
CA ALA A 54 -6.17 -7.32 1.76
C ALA A 54 -5.16 -6.24 1.38
N ALA A 55 -4.05 -6.11 2.13
CA ALA A 55 -2.99 -5.17 1.83
C ALA A 55 -2.36 -5.42 0.46
N ILE A 56 -2.07 -6.69 0.13
CA ILE A 56 -1.49 -7.09 -1.17
C ILE A 56 -2.47 -6.86 -2.31
N ARG A 57 -3.74 -7.25 -2.13
CA ARG A 57 -4.80 -7.08 -3.13
C ARG A 57 -5.04 -5.60 -3.45
N GLU A 58 -5.29 -4.79 -2.43
CA GLU A 58 -5.51 -3.35 -2.58
C GLU A 58 -4.30 -2.64 -3.20
N CYS A 59 -3.09 -3.03 -2.79
CA CYS A 59 -1.87 -2.52 -3.40
C CYS A 59 -1.85 -2.81 -4.91
N PHE A 60 -2.20 -4.04 -5.33
CA PHE A 60 -2.26 -4.39 -6.74
C PHE A 60 -3.38 -3.65 -7.47
N GLU A 61 -4.58 -3.58 -6.91
CA GLU A 61 -5.75 -2.91 -7.49
C GLU A 61 -5.48 -1.42 -7.74
N GLU A 62 -4.92 -0.72 -6.75
CA GLU A 62 -4.72 0.74 -6.81
C GLU A 62 -3.41 1.16 -7.48
N SER A 63 -2.34 0.34 -7.42
CA SER A 63 -1.01 0.72 -7.93
C SER A 63 -0.45 -0.16 -9.05
N GLY A 64 -1.07 -1.30 -9.34
CA GLY A 64 -0.55 -2.31 -10.26
C GLY A 64 0.65 -3.10 -9.73
N VAL A 65 1.07 -2.87 -8.49
CA VAL A 65 2.23 -3.53 -7.88
C VAL A 65 1.82 -4.82 -7.21
N LEU A 66 2.36 -5.94 -7.68
CA LEU A 66 2.08 -7.28 -7.18
C LEU A 66 3.16 -7.75 -6.18
N ILE A 67 2.77 -7.90 -4.93
CA ILE A 67 3.62 -8.47 -3.86
C ILE A 67 3.30 -9.96 -3.73
N ALA A 68 3.81 -10.75 -4.66
CA ALA A 68 3.58 -12.20 -4.72
C ALA A 68 4.89 -12.95 -4.96
N GLN A 69 4.86 -14.25 -4.75
CA GLN A 69 6.01 -15.14 -4.90
C GLN A 69 5.58 -16.46 -5.56
N ASN A 70 6.51 -17.11 -6.23
CA ASN A 70 6.31 -18.45 -6.75
C ASN A 70 6.40 -19.52 -5.63
N ASN A 71 6.21 -20.80 -5.98
CA ASN A 71 6.26 -21.91 -5.05
C ASN A 71 7.65 -22.10 -4.38
N SER A 72 8.72 -21.55 -4.97
CA SER A 72 10.08 -21.56 -4.40
C SER A 72 10.35 -20.34 -3.50
N GLY A 73 9.38 -19.47 -3.26
CA GLY A 73 9.53 -18.27 -2.44
C GLY A 73 10.24 -17.10 -3.14
N ILE A 74 10.43 -17.18 -4.46
CA ILE A 74 11.05 -16.11 -5.25
C ILE A 74 9.95 -15.08 -5.57
N ILE A 75 10.23 -13.81 -5.23
CA ILE A 75 9.32 -12.69 -5.51
C ILE A 75 9.13 -12.54 -7.02
N TYR A 76 7.89 -12.38 -7.42
CA TYR A 76 7.52 -12.16 -8.81
C TYR A 76 8.14 -10.85 -9.33
N SER A 77 8.84 -10.98 -10.43
CA SER A 77 9.47 -9.88 -11.15
C SER A 77 9.18 -10.06 -12.63
N PRO A 78 8.51 -9.12 -13.30
CA PRO A 78 8.33 -9.16 -14.74
C PRO A 78 9.67 -9.16 -15.47
N ASP A 79 9.80 -10.03 -16.49
CA ASP A 79 11.04 -10.13 -17.27
C ASP A 79 10.93 -9.39 -18.62
N SER A 80 9.72 -8.98 -18.99
CA SER A 80 9.44 -8.35 -20.28
C SER A 80 8.36 -7.27 -20.19
N GLN A 81 8.28 -6.43 -21.23
CA GLN A 81 7.17 -5.50 -21.40
C GLN A 81 5.82 -6.25 -21.49
N GLY A 82 5.82 -7.44 -22.12
CA GLY A 82 4.61 -8.27 -22.21
C GLY A 82 4.06 -8.70 -20.86
N ASP A 83 4.94 -8.96 -19.87
CA ASP A 83 4.52 -9.29 -18.50
C ASP A 83 3.92 -8.08 -17.79
N LEU A 84 4.48 -6.88 -18.00
CA LEU A 84 3.92 -5.63 -17.47
C LEU A 84 2.53 -5.35 -18.07
N ASP A 85 2.38 -5.53 -19.37
CA ASP A 85 1.09 -5.37 -20.06
C ASP A 85 0.06 -6.42 -19.57
N LEU A 86 0.53 -7.62 -19.29
CA LEU A 86 -0.30 -8.69 -18.72
C LEU A 86 -0.77 -8.32 -17.30
N LEU A 87 0.11 -7.85 -16.42
CA LEU A 87 -0.27 -7.37 -15.07
C LEU A 87 -1.33 -6.27 -15.16
N LYS A 88 -1.13 -5.27 -16.03
CA LYS A 88 -2.09 -4.19 -16.25
C LYS A 88 -3.45 -4.69 -16.73
N LYS A 89 -3.47 -5.71 -17.59
CA LYS A 89 -4.70 -6.36 -18.06
C LYS A 89 -5.42 -7.09 -16.91
N TYR A 90 -4.69 -7.76 -16.03
CA TYR A 90 -5.25 -8.42 -14.85
C TYR A 90 -5.78 -7.39 -13.85
N GLN A 91 -5.00 -6.34 -13.53
CA GLN A 91 -5.45 -5.24 -12.67
C GLN A 91 -6.80 -4.70 -13.15
N LYS A 92 -6.93 -4.42 -14.46
CA LYS A 92 -8.19 -3.95 -15.02
C LYS A 92 -9.34 -4.96 -14.85
N LYS A 93 -9.10 -6.27 -15.07
CA LYS A 93 -10.12 -7.30 -14.88
C LYS A 93 -10.61 -7.38 -13.43
N ILE A 94 -9.67 -7.22 -12.46
CA ILE A 94 -9.98 -7.25 -11.03
C ILE A 94 -10.77 -6.01 -10.65
N ASN A 95 -10.33 -4.81 -11.05
CA ASN A 95 -11.04 -3.55 -10.80
C ASN A 95 -12.44 -3.54 -11.44
N ASP A 96 -12.60 -4.14 -12.62
CA ASP A 96 -13.90 -4.35 -13.29
C ASP A 96 -14.74 -5.49 -12.62
N ARG A 97 -14.27 -6.15 -11.57
CA ARG A 97 -14.89 -7.32 -10.89
C ARG A 97 -15.18 -8.52 -11.82
N LYS A 98 -14.38 -8.67 -12.88
CA LYS A 98 -14.46 -9.79 -13.85
C LYS A 98 -13.58 -10.97 -13.46
N LEU A 99 -12.67 -10.77 -12.52
CA LEU A 99 -11.76 -11.77 -11.98
C LEU A 99 -11.51 -11.46 -10.52
N ASN A 100 -11.52 -12.45 -9.62
CA ASN A 100 -11.10 -12.24 -8.26
C ASN A 100 -9.57 -12.39 -8.10
N PHE A 101 -9.03 -11.83 -7.03
CA PHE A 101 -7.59 -11.78 -6.80
C PHE A 101 -6.95 -13.16 -6.62
N HIS A 102 -7.64 -14.11 -5.99
CA HIS A 102 -7.15 -15.49 -5.83
C HIS A 102 -7.00 -16.20 -7.15
N ASN A 103 -8.04 -16.18 -8.00
CA ASN A 103 -7.98 -16.81 -9.31
C ASN A 103 -6.89 -16.22 -10.20
N PHE A 104 -6.65 -14.90 -10.08
CA PHE A 104 -5.54 -14.26 -10.77
C PHE A 104 -4.18 -14.81 -10.33
N LEU A 105 -3.97 -14.98 -9.03
CA LEU A 105 -2.74 -15.57 -8.51
C LEU A 105 -2.56 -17.03 -8.97
N ASP A 106 -3.65 -17.80 -8.95
CA ASP A 106 -3.67 -19.20 -9.40
C ASP A 106 -3.33 -19.32 -10.88
N GLU A 107 -3.89 -18.45 -11.75
CA GLU A 107 -3.56 -18.42 -13.18
C GLU A 107 -2.07 -18.19 -13.46
N LEU A 108 -1.37 -17.45 -12.56
CA LEU A 108 0.06 -17.21 -12.66
C LEU A 108 0.92 -18.19 -11.84
N ASN A 109 0.33 -19.18 -11.16
CA ASN A 109 1.01 -20.06 -10.20
C ASN A 109 1.79 -19.28 -9.12
N LEU A 110 1.19 -18.20 -8.61
CA LEU A 110 1.76 -17.35 -7.59
C LEU A 110 1.00 -17.48 -6.26
N LYS A 111 1.66 -17.08 -5.18
CA LYS A 111 1.10 -16.97 -3.83
C LYS A 111 1.37 -15.59 -3.26
N PRO A 112 0.48 -15.05 -2.39
CA PRO A 112 0.77 -13.81 -1.68
C PRO A 112 2.07 -13.92 -0.90
N ALA A 113 2.94 -12.92 -1.00
CA ALA A 113 4.22 -12.91 -0.30
C ALA A 113 4.11 -12.24 1.07
N PHE A 114 3.35 -12.83 2.01
CA PHE A 114 3.11 -12.27 3.35
C PHE A 114 4.38 -11.91 4.10
N SER A 115 5.44 -12.72 3.95
CA SER A 115 6.75 -12.47 4.59
C SER A 115 7.48 -11.22 4.07
N LYS A 116 6.95 -10.56 3.05
CA LYS A 116 7.49 -9.31 2.49
C LYS A 116 6.76 -8.07 2.99
N LEU A 117 5.75 -8.26 3.84
CA LEU A 117 5.06 -7.17 4.52
C LEU A 117 5.47 -7.15 6.00
N ASN A 118 6.08 -6.06 6.45
CA ASN A 118 6.39 -5.84 7.85
C ASN A 118 5.35 -4.95 8.47
N PHE A 119 4.81 -5.34 9.63
CA PHE A 119 3.89 -4.48 10.38
C PHE A 119 4.55 -3.14 10.68
N PHE A 120 3.83 -2.05 10.42
CA PHE A 120 4.30 -0.69 10.65
C PHE A 120 3.52 0.02 11.76
N SER A 121 2.19 0.05 11.65
CA SER A 121 1.34 0.70 12.64
C SER A 121 -0.11 0.21 12.56
N HIS A 122 -0.86 0.42 13.62
CA HIS A 122 -2.30 0.17 13.69
C HIS A 122 -3.02 1.43 14.16
N TRP A 123 -3.94 1.91 13.34
CA TRP A 123 -4.72 3.10 13.61
C TRP A 123 -6.19 2.74 13.85
N VAL A 124 -6.73 3.17 14.98
CA VAL A 124 -8.14 2.99 15.32
C VAL A 124 -8.80 4.34 15.50
N THR A 125 -9.83 4.62 14.72
CA THR A 125 -10.60 5.87 14.83
C THR A 125 -11.25 5.98 16.20
N PRO A 126 -11.25 7.16 16.85
CA PRO A 126 -11.88 7.40 18.15
C PRO A 126 -13.34 6.95 18.20
N LYS A 127 -13.82 6.55 19.40
CA LYS A 127 -15.23 6.14 19.60
C LYS A 127 -16.23 7.28 19.37
N THR A 128 -15.77 8.52 19.42
CA THR A 128 -16.57 9.73 19.19
C THR A 128 -16.91 9.97 17.72
N GLU A 129 -16.20 9.33 16.80
CA GLU A 129 -16.41 9.50 15.37
C GLU A 129 -17.56 8.63 14.84
N LYS A 130 -18.39 9.21 13.95
CA LYS A 130 -19.54 8.52 13.34
C LYS A 130 -19.12 7.34 12.47
N LYS A 131 -17.99 7.44 11.77
CA LYS A 131 -17.40 6.36 10.96
C LYS A 131 -16.08 5.96 11.58
N ARG A 132 -15.99 4.69 11.95
CA ARG A 132 -14.80 4.14 12.60
C ARG A 132 -14.07 3.19 11.67
N TYR A 133 -12.77 3.35 11.65
CA TYR A 133 -11.86 2.49 10.89
C TYR A 133 -10.83 1.89 11.85
N SER A 134 -10.54 0.64 11.66
CA SER A 134 -9.38 -0.05 12.22
C SER A 134 -8.50 -0.41 11.04
N THR A 135 -7.34 0.25 10.90
CA THR A 135 -6.48 0.14 9.72
C THR A 135 -5.07 -0.27 10.14
N LYS A 136 -4.63 -1.42 9.66
CA LYS A 136 -3.25 -1.86 9.80
C LYS A 136 -2.42 -1.37 8.62
N PHE A 137 -1.25 -0.82 8.92
CA PHE A 137 -0.28 -0.32 7.96
C PHE A 137 0.90 -1.28 7.90
N PHE A 138 1.32 -1.61 6.70
CA PHE A 138 2.43 -2.51 6.44
C PHE A 138 3.47 -1.85 5.55
N LEU A 139 4.74 -2.10 5.83
CA LEU A 139 5.86 -1.73 4.96
C LEU A 139 6.12 -2.84 3.96
N ALA A 140 6.38 -2.48 2.72
CA ALA A 140 6.87 -3.39 1.70
C ALA A 140 7.91 -2.71 0.81
N GLN A 141 9.00 -3.42 0.53
CA GLN A 141 9.96 -2.96 -0.46
C GLN A 141 9.36 -3.11 -1.86
N PHE A 142 9.50 -2.08 -2.68
CA PHE A 142 9.03 -2.11 -4.06
C PHE A 142 9.73 -3.23 -4.86
N PRO A 143 8.97 -4.17 -5.44
CA PRO A 143 9.54 -5.27 -6.20
C PRO A 143 10.23 -4.78 -7.47
N LYS A 144 11.32 -5.45 -7.85
CA LYS A 144 12.08 -5.10 -9.05
C LYS A 144 11.24 -5.27 -10.32
N ASN A 145 11.57 -4.47 -11.34
CA ASN A 145 11.02 -4.54 -12.69
C ASN A 145 9.50 -4.32 -12.79
N GLN A 146 8.83 -3.89 -11.74
CA GLN A 146 7.42 -3.52 -11.77
C GLN A 146 7.25 -2.02 -11.98
N LEU A 147 6.04 -1.60 -12.32
CA LEU A 147 5.65 -0.19 -12.47
C LEU A 147 4.54 0.11 -11.45
N ALA A 148 4.73 1.14 -10.65
CA ALA A 148 3.72 1.65 -9.76
C ALA A 148 3.02 2.86 -10.40
N VAL A 149 1.75 2.70 -10.75
CA VAL A 149 0.92 3.74 -11.36
C VAL A 149 -0.50 3.60 -10.82
N HIS A 150 -1.14 4.71 -10.48
CA HIS A 150 -2.54 4.72 -10.03
C HIS A 150 -3.48 4.08 -11.06
N ASP A 151 -4.59 3.54 -10.58
CA ASP A 151 -5.57 2.79 -11.38
C ASP A 151 -6.41 3.67 -12.34
N GLY A 152 -6.49 4.98 -12.08
CA GLY A 152 -7.30 5.94 -12.81
C GLY A 152 -8.78 5.96 -12.43
N TYR A 153 -9.19 5.20 -11.39
CA TYR A 153 -10.57 5.13 -10.89
C TYR A 153 -10.68 5.74 -9.48
N GLU A 154 -10.11 5.07 -8.47
CA GLU A 154 -10.05 5.59 -7.10
C GLU A 154 -8.89 6.56 -6.92
N GLY A 155 -7.76 6.32 -7.60
CA GLY A 155 -6.60 7.17 -7.70
C GLY A 155 -6.55 7.96 -9.01
N VAL A 156 -6.30 9.26 -8.94
CA VAL A 156 -6.26 10.15 -10.12
C VAL A 156 -4.85 10.66 -10.44
N GLU A 157 -3.96 10.60 -9.49
CA GLU A 157 -2.53 10.93 -9.62
C GLU A 157 -1.72 9.98 -8.75
N SER A 158 -0.46 9.75 -9.08
CA SER A 158 0.47 8.99 -8.24
C SER A 158 1.86 9.58 -8.28
N VAL A 159 2.62 9.40 -7.20
CA VAL A 159 3.96 9.93 -7.07
C VAL A 159 4.82 9.03 -6.18
N TRP A 160 6.09 8.91 -6.55
CA TRP A 160 7.15 8.52 -5.64
C TRP A 160 7.72 9.79 -5.01
N ILE A 161 7.71 9.87 -3.69
CA ILE A 161 8.10 11.09 -2.98
C ILE A 161 8.90 10.77 -1.72
N ALA A 162 9.96 11.55 -1.49
CA ALA A 162 10.70 11.46 -0.23
C ALA A 162 9.82 11.93 0.94
N PRO A 163 9.81 11.22 2.10
CA PRO A 163 8.98 11.59 3.25
C PRO A 163 9.17 13.05 3.70
N LYS A 164 10.40 13.55 3.69
CA LYS A 164 10.71 14.96 4.05
C LYS A 164 10.05 15.94 3.09
N GLU A 165 10.06 15.62 1.79
CA GLU A 165 9.47 16.47 0.75
C GLU A 165 7.95 16.49 0.84
N ALA A 166 7.31 15.32 1.06
CA ALA A 166 5.87 15.24 1.26
C ALA A 166 5.40 16.10 2.45
N LEU A 167 6.13 16.03 3.59
CA LEU A 167 5.84 16.83 4.76
C LEU A 167 6.08 18.34 4.52
N ARG A 168 7.11 18.71 3.76
CA ARG A 168 7.35 20.10 3.36
C ARG A 168 6.21 20.64 2.52
N LEU A 169 5.80 19.92 1.49
CA LEU A 169 4.68 20.29 0.62
C LEU A 169 3.34 20.34 1.37
N TYR A 170 3.15 19.45 2.36
CA TYR A 170 1.99 19.52 3.25
C TYR A 170 1.97 20.83 4.06
N SER A 171 3.11 21.22 4.64
CA SER A 171 3.21 22.49 5.40
C SER A 171 2.95 23.73 4.55
N GLU A 172 3.17 23.64 3.24
CA GLU A 172 2.87 24.68 2.25
C GLU A 172 1.42 24.63 1.71
N GLY A 173 0.60 23.68 2.17
CA GLY A 173 -0.78 23.50 1.69
C GLY A 173 -0.90 22.92 0.28
N LYS A 174 0.21 22.39 -0.28
CA LYS A 174 0.26 21.85 -1.67
C LYS A 174 0.04 20.34 -1.75
N PHE A 175 0.13 19.63 -0.63
CA PHE A 175 0.06 18.16 -0.57
C PHE A 175 -0.86 17.73 0.57
N PRO A 176 -2.19 17.77 0.39
CA PRO A 176 -3.13 17.45 1.44
C PRO A 176 -3.01 15.99 1.86
N ILE A 177 -2.75 15.75 3.13
CA ILE A 177 -2.62 14.42 3.76
C ILE A 177 -3.34 14.38 5.09
N ILE A 178 -3.76 13.18 5.52
CA ILE A 178 -4.48 12.96 6.79
C ILE A 178 -3.52 12.56 7.92
N LEU A 179 -3.99 12.66 9.15
CA LEU A 179 -3.17 12.43 10.34
C LEU A 179 -2.38 11.09 10.32
N PRO A 180 -2.96 9.92 10.00
CA PRO A 180 -2.18 8.68 9.93
C PRO A 180 -1.05 8.75 8.91
N THR A 181 -1.29 9.40 7.76
CA THR A 181 -0.28 9.61 6.71
C THR A 181 0.84 10.54 7.18
N ILE A 182 0.48 11.66 7.86
CA ILE A 182 1.47 12.59 8.45
C ILE A 182 2.38 11.83 9.40
N LYS A 183 1.81 11.09 10.36
CA LYS A 183 2.59 10.35 11.36
C LYS A 183 3.47 9.26 10.73
N SER A 184 2.98 8.59 9.70
CA SER A 184 3.78 7.63 8.96
C SER A 184 4.98 8.29 8.28
N LEU A 185 4.77 9.41 7.60
CA LEU A 185 5.85 10.17 6.95
C LEU A 185 6.84 10.76 7.97
N GLU A 186 6.37 11.22 9.14
CA GLU A 186 7.24 11.67 10.24
C GLU A 186 8.18 10.56 10.75
N GLU A 187 7.72 9.32 10.78
CA GLU A 187 8.54 8.16 11.13
C GLU A 187 9.51 7.80 10.00
N LEU A 188 9.00 7.70 8.76
CA LEU A 188 9.80 7.35 7.58
C LEU A 188 10.94 8.32 7.29
N LYS A 189 10.78 9.63 7.56
CA LYS A 189 11.81 10.64 7.29
C LYS A 189 13.14 10.44 8.04
N ASN A 190 13.14 9.57 9.05
CA ASN A 190 14.32 9.27 9.86
C ASN A 190 15.21 8.18 9.24
N PHE A 191 14.81 7.60 8.10
CA PHE A 191 15.55 6.56 7.40
C PHE A 191 16.09 7.07 6.06
N ASN A 192 17.30 6.67 5.73
CA ASN A 192 17.95 7.01 4.46
C ASN A 192 18.02 5.82 3.50
N CYS A 193 17.78 4.58 3.98
CA CYS A 193 17.73 3.40 3.12
C CYS A 193 16.58 2.46 3.53
N SER A 194 16.05 1.74 2.56
CA SER A 194 14.95 0.81 2.76
C SER A 194 15.34 -0.38 3.65
N LYS A 195 16.59 -0.80 3.61
CA LYS A 195 17.08 -1.93 4.41
C LYS A 195 16.93 -1.67 5.90
N ASP A 196 17.45 -0.54 6.41
CA ASP A 196 17.39 -0.19 7.84
C ASP A 196 15.92 -0.04 8.29
N LEU A 197 15.07 0.51 7.41
CA LEU A 197 13.66 0.65 7.66
C LEU A 197 12.96 -0.72 7.77
N MET A 198 13.25 -1.66 6.87
CA MET A 198 12.63 -2.98 6.85
C MET A 198 13.12 -3.90 7.99
N GLU A 199 14.33 -3.67 8.52
CA GLU A 199 14.87 -4.41 9.67
C GLU A 199 14.30 -3.91 11.01
N LYS A 200 13.68 -2.71 11.04
CA LYS A 200 13.11 -2.16 12.27
C LYS A 200 11.80 -2.87 12.63
N ASN A 201 11.72 -3.30 13.89
CA ASN A 201 10.49 -3.87 14.44
C ASN A 201 9.59 -2.76 15.00
N PHE A 202 8.53 -2.41 14.29
CA PHE A 202 7.55 -1.42 14.71
C PHE A 202 6.48 -2.05 15.60
N LYS A 203 6.11 -1.34 16.67
CA LYS A 203 5.04 -1.74 17.61
C LYS A 203 4.04 -0.60 17.81
N ASN A 204 3.88 0.26 16.80
CA ASN A 204 3.10 1.49 16.91
C ASN A 204 1.60 1.18 16.84
N GLU A 205 0.92 1.21 17.99
CA GLU A 205 -0.53 1.21 18.06
C GLU A 205 -1.02 2.61 18.42
N PHE A 206 -1.75 3.24 17.52
CA PHE A 206 -2.38 4.53 17.74
C PHE A 206 -3.88 4.33 17.97
N LEU A 207 -4.23 4.22 19.23
CA LEU A 207 -5.63 4.36 19.65
C LEU A 207 -5.92 5.87 19.56
N GLY A 208 -6.86 6.24 18.70
CA GLY A 208 -7.28 7.63 18.62
C GLY A 208 -7.79 8.10 19.96
N ASN A 209 -6.94 8.79 20.71
CA ASN A 209 -7.36 9.51 21.90
C ASN A 209 -7.99 10.81 21.44
N SER A 210 -9.28 10.97 21.76
CA SER A 210 -9.89 12.30 21.83
C SER A 210 -9.20 13.08 22.94
N ASN A 211 -8.39 14.07 22.55
CA ASN A 211 -8.20 15.27 23.38
C ASN A 211 -9.15 16.33 22.88
#